data_f0bd1ee06e86ae8261cf10f3e5d8b63e
#
_entry.id   f0bd1ee06e86ae8261cf10f3e5d8b63e
#
_cell.length_a   1.000
_cell.length_b   1.000
_cell.length_c   1.000
_cell.angle_alpha   90.00
_cell.angle_beta   90.00
_cell.angle_gamma   90.00
#
_symmetry.space_group_name_H-M   'P 1'
#
loop_
_entity.id
_entity.type
_entity.pdbx_description
1 polymer ?
#
loop_
_entity_poly.entity_id
_entity_poly.type
_entity_poly.pdbx_seq_one_letter_code
_entity_poly.pdbx_strand_id
1 'polypeptide(L)'
;TFGVYRPGGSALNSTQVGSMRAAEHIVYNRKGQKNRVNNVACLFKEPSIRFSSQSNVVATRLETQRLMSRHASFMRSRKDIDVLLEKFKSLRDDFFEKTVITDRKELPYLFKTYDILLTQISVLSAMQKSAYDIGTRGAGMVTDASIVGENSHNDKIIITENERSYFEPVRAIPTADNWFENVWNEFNRKRGL
;
A
#
# COMPACT_ATOMS: atom_id res chain seq x y z
N THR A 1 1.77 -2.06 -8.82
CA THR A 1 2.66 -2.87 -9.67
C THR A 1 2.29 -2.72 -11.14
N PHE A 2 1.01 -2.62 -11.44
CA PHE A 2 0.51 -2.44 -12.80
C PHE A 2 -0.28 -1.14 -12.87
N GLY A 3 0.15 -0.20 -13.64
CA GLY A 3 -0.61 1.03 -13.90
C GLY A 3 -1.71 0.84 -14.95
N VAL A 4 -2.13 1.94 -15.53
CA VAL A 4 -3.13 1.98 -16.62
C VAL A 4 -2.71 1.13 -17.82
N TYR A 5 -1.41 1.01 -18.05
CA TYR A 5 -0.85 0.29 -19.21
C TYR A 5 -0.66 -1.22 -18.97
N ARG A 6 -1.31 -1.77 -17.96
CA ARG A 6 -1.20 -3.20 -17.68
C ARG A 6 -1.60 -4.05 -18.89
N PRO A 7 -0.69 -4.88 -19.46
CA PRO A 7 -1.06 -5.82 -20.50
C PRO A 7 -1.94 -6.94 -19.93
N GLY A 8 -2.86 -7.44 -20.73
CA GLY A 8 -3.68 -8.60 -20.38
C GLY A 8 -2.81 -9.82 -20.05
N GLY A 9 -3.25 -10.67 -19.13
CA GLY A 9 -2.57 -11.92 -18.74
C GLY A 9 -1.35 -11.78 -17.83
N SER A 10 -0.80 -10.58 -17.64
CA SER A 10 0.42 -10.38 -16.83
C SER A 10 0.24 -10.58 -15.33
N ALA A 11 -0.98 -10.49 -14.79
CA ALA A 11 -1.21 -10.52 -13.35
C ALA A 11 -0.82 -11.87 -12.72
N LEU A 12 -1.23 -12.97 -13.32
CA LEU A 12 -0.96 -14.31 -12.79
C LEU A 12 0.54 -14.58 -12.78
N ASN A 13 1.21 -14.34 -13.91
CA ASN A 13 2.64 -14.58 -14.04
C ASN A 13 3.46 -13.74 -13.07
N SER A 14 3.18 -12.45 -12.95
CA SER A 14 3.91 -11.58 -12.02
C SER A 14 3.65 -11.92 -10.56
N THR A 15 2.45 -12.37 -10.21
CA THR A 15 2.15 -12.81 -8.85
C THR A 15 2.90 -14.09 -8.52
N GLN A 16 2.92 -15.07 -9.41
CA GLN A 16 3.65 -16.33 -9.19
C GLN A 16 5.16 -16.11 -9.10
N VAL A 17 5.74 -15.36 -10.04
CA VAL A 17 7.17 -15.06 -10.03
C VAL A 17 7.56 -14.25 -8.80
N GLY A 18 6.77 -13.24 -8.44
CA GLY A 18 7.00 -12.42 -7.26
C GLY A 18 6.94 -13.23 -5.96
N SER A 19 5.94 -14.10 -5.82
CA SER A 19 5.79 -14.98 -4.65
C SER A 19 6.93 -16.00 -4.54
N MET A 20 7.33 -16.60 -5.65
CA MET A 20 8.46 -17.53 -5.69
C MET A 20 9.76 -16.85 -5.26
N ARG A 21 10.05 -15.66 -5.81
CA ARG A 21 11.23 -14.87 -5.44
C ARG A 21 11.24 -14.46 -3.99
N ALA A 22 10.09 -14.06 -3.45
CA ALA A 22 9.96 -13.72 -2.04
C ALA A 22 10.22 -14.93 -1.15
N ALA A 23 9.65 -16.09 -1.49
CA ALA A 23 9.88 -17.33 -0.76
C ALA A 23 11.35 -17.77 -0.80
N GLU A 24 12.00 -17.72 -1.97
CA GLU A 24 13.43 -18.01 -2.11
C GLU A 24 14.29 -17.04 -1.30
N HIS A 25 14.00 -15.75 -1.35
CA HIS A 25 14.71 -14.76 -0.55
C HIS A 25 14.62 -15.06 0.94
N ILE A 26 13.43 -15.41 1.44
CA ILE A 26 13.23 -15.77 2.84
C ILE A 26 14.05 -17.03 3.20
N VAL A 27 13.98 -18.06 2.37
CA VAL A 27 14.64 -19.34 2.64
C VAL A 27 16.18 -19.19 2.63
N TYR A 28 16.72 -18.48 1.65
CA TYR A 28 18.18 -18.42 1.46
C TYR A 28 18.85 -17.29 2.24
N ASN A 29 18.21 -16.14 2.34
CA ASN A 29 18.83 -14.96 2.96
C ASN A 29 18.44 -14.73 4.42
N ARG A 30 17.36 -15.39 4.89
CA ARG A 30 16.87 -15.26 6.27
C ARG A 30 17.09 -16.51 7.11
N LYS A 31 17.82 -17.50 6.60
CA LYS A 31 18.19 -18.72 7.34
C LYS A 31 18.92 -18.36 8.62
N GLY A 32 18.33 -18.72 9.77
CA GLY A 32 18.95 -18.53 11.09
C GLY A 32 18.72 -17.16 11.76
N GLN A 33 18.06 -16.23 11.11
CA GLN A 33 17.61 -15.01 11.79
C GLN A 33 16.42 -15.35 12.70
N LYS A 34 16.72 -15.76 13.91
CA LYS A 34 15.70 -15.80 14.98
C LYS A 34 15.47 -14.35 15.41
N ASN A 35 14.43 -13.73 14.87
CA ASN A 35 13.92 -12.50 15.47
C ASN A 35 13.40 -12.87 16.87
N ARG A 36 14.22 -12.65 17.87
CA ARG A 36 13.76 -12.64 19.27
C ARG A 36 12.89 -11.39 19.41
N VAL A 37 11.61 -11.55 19.17
CA VAL A 37 10.64 -10.54 19.59
C VAL A 37 10.60 -10.64 21.13
N ASN A 38 11.53 -9.98 21.79
CA ASN A 38 11.52 -9.85 23.22
C ASN A 38 10.37 -8.93 23.58
N ASN A 39 9.27 -9.50 24.07
CA ASN A 39 8.15 -8.78 24.66
C ASN A 39 7.32 -7.91 23.69
N VAL A 40 6.56 -8.54 22.80
CA VAL A 40 5.60 -7.86 21.91
C VAL A 40 4.56 -7.05 22.70
N ALA A 41 4.24 -7.46 23.94
CA ALA A 41 3.25 -6.78 24.77
C ALA A 41 3.62 -5.32 25.11
N CYS A 42 4.90 -4.97 25.17
CA CYS A 42 5.31 -3.58 25.43
C CYS A 42 5.19 -2.65 24.19
N LEU A 43 5.02 -3.21 23.01
CA LEU A 43 4.85 -2.43 21.77
C LEU A 43 3.39 -2.06 21.52
N PHE A 44 2.45 -2.70 22.20
CA PHE A 44 1.02 -2.45 22.02
C PHE A 44 0.48 -1.75 23.27
N LYS A 45 0.27 -0.44 23.16
CA LYS A 45 -0.67 0.25 24.03
C LYS A 45 -2.06 -0.25 23.66
N GLU A 46 -2.74 -0.99 24.56
CA GLU A 46 -4.12 -1.41 24.27
C GLU A 46 -4.99 -0.18 24.05
N PRO A 47 -5.64 -0.05 22.89
CA PRO A 47 -6.53 1.06 22.68
C PRO A 47 -7.77 0.89 23.57
N SER A 48 -8.29 2.00 24.08
CA SER A 48 -9.55 2.01 24.84
C SER A 48 -10.73 1.69 23.90
N ILE A 49 -11.14 0.43 23.87
CA ILE A 49 -12.25 -0.02 23.03
C ILE A 49 -13.58 0.33 23.67
N ARG A 50 -14.45 0.99 22.93
CA ARG A 50 -15.77 1.42 23.40
C ARG A 50 -16.86 0.46 22.96
N PHE A 51 -17.77 0.16 23.87
CA PHE A 51 -18.94 -0.66 23.63
C PHE A 51 -20.22 0.20 23.66
N SER A 52 -21.17 -0.11 22.78
CA SER A 52 -22.46 0.58 22.70
C SER A 52 -23.54 -0.42 22.28
N SER A 53 -24.80 -0.04 22.41
CA SER A 53 -25.95 -0.84 21.92
C SER A 53 -25.99 -0.96 20.39
N GLN A 54 -25.32 -0.07 19.68
CA GLN A 54 -25.21 -0.09 18.22
C GLN A 54 -23.76 0.09 17.79
N SER A 55 -23.29 -0.80 16.91
CA SER A 55 -21.99 -0.71 16.29
C SER A 55 -21.99 0.23 15.09
N ASN A 56 -20.91 1.01 14.93
CA ASN A 56 -20.68 1.84 13.76
C ASN A 56 -19.47 1.42 12.91
N VAL A 57 -18.80 0.33 13.26
CA VAL A 57 -17.59 -0.16 12.59
C VAL A 57 -17.77 -0.34 11.08
N VAL A 58 -18.85 -1.02 10.68
CA VAL A 58 -19.14 -1.28 9.27
C VAL A 58 -19.48 0.00 8.53
N ALA A 59 -20.25 0.89 9.15
CA ALA A 59 -20.60 2.18 8.58
C ALA A 59 -19.36 3.05 8.36
N THR A 60 -18.47 3.12 9.35
CA THR A 60 -17.18 3.83 9.25
C THR A 60 -16.34 3.31 8.10
N ARG A 61 -16.21 1.98 7.97
CA ARG A 61 -15.46 1.37 6.86
C ARG A 61 -16.06 1.70 5.50
N LEU A 62 -17.36 1.53 5.35
CA LEU A 62 -18.05 1.81 4.08
C LEU A 62 -17.94 3.27 3.69
N GLU A 63 -18.02 4.19 4.66
CA GLU A 63 -17.87 5.61 4.40
C GLU A 63 -16.45 5.94 3.89
N THR A 64 -15.40 5.43 4.53
CA THR A 64 -14.02 5.66 4.05
C THR A 64 -13.80 5.07 2.66
N GLN A 65 -14.33 3.88 2.37
CA GLN A 65 -14.25 3.26 1.06
C GLN A 65 -14.99 4.06 -0.02
N ARG A 66 -16.18 4.59 0.27
CA ARG A 66 -16.93 5.46 -0.64
C ARG A 66 -16.17 6.74 -0.95
N LEU A 67 -15.58 7.36 0.06
CA LEU A 67 -14.78 8.57 -0.11
C LEU A 67 -13.54 8.31 -0.97
N MET A 68 -12.83 7.20 -0.75
CA MET A 68 -11.73 6.79 -1.62
C MET A 68 -12.19 6.59 -3.07
N SER A 69 -13.30 5.88 -3.28
CA SER A 69 -13.85 5.64 -4.62
C SER A 69 -14.28 6.93 -5.32
N ARG A 70 -14.76 7.92 -4.58
CA ARG A 70 -15.24 9.18 -5.13
C ARG A 70 -14.14 10.18 -5.42
N HIS A 71 -13.15 10.31 -4.53
CA HIS A 71 -12.18 11.41 -4.56
C HIS A 71 -10.74 10.96 -4.88
N ALA A 72 -10.43 9.67 -4.74
CA ALA A 72 -9.11 9.11 -4.95
C ALA A 72 -9.08 7.98 -6.01
N SER A 73 -10.07 7.96 -6.88
CA SER A 73 -10.21 7.01 -7.98
C SER A 73 -9.32 7.40 -9.18
N PHE A 74 -9.67 6.92 -10.38
CA PHE A 74 -8.96 7.21 -11.61
C PHE A 74 -8.89 8.72 -11.91
N MET A 75 -10.03 9.43 -11.77
CA MET A 75 -10.10 10.89 -11.86
C MET A 75 -10.09 11.48 -10.45
N ARG A 76 -9.17 12.38 -10.19
CA ARG A 76 -8.96 12.99 -8.87
C ARG A 76 -8.38 14.39 -9.00
N SER A 77 -8.52 15.22 -7.98
CA SER A 77 -7.89 16.52 -7.89
C SER A 77 -6.92 16.60 -6.71
N ARG A 78 -5.94 17.50 -6.77
CA ARG A 78 -5.04 17.78 -5.63
C ARG A 78 -5.84 18.18 -4.41
N LYS A 79 -6.79 19.09 -4.61
CA LYS A 79 -7.68 19.58 -3.54
C LYS A 79 -8.45 18.45 -2.86
N ASP A 80 -9.04 17.54 -3.63
CA ASP A 80 -9.79 16.42 -3.07
C ASP A 80 -8.89 15.47 -2.28
N ILE A 81 -7.69 15.20 -2.80
CA ILE A 81 -6.69 14.37 -2.11
C ILE A 81 -6.30 14.99 -0.77
N ASP A 82 -6.02 16.30 -0.74
CA ASP A 82 -5.63 17.02 0.48
C ASP A 82 -6.74 16.97 1.54
N VAL A 83 -7.95 17.32 1.16
CA VAL A 83 -9.11 17.30 2.06
C VAL A 83 -9.37 15.90 2.60
N LEU A 84 -9.26 14.88 1.74
CA LEU A 84 -9.50 13.51 2.13
C LEU A 84 -8.41 12.97 3.06
N LEU A 85 -7.15 13.30 2.78
CA LEU A 85 -6.01 12.91 3.61
C LEU A 85 -6.12 13.47 5.03
N GLU A 86 -6.42 14.76 5.16
CA GLU A 86 -6.62 15.41 6.46
C GLU A 86 -7.83 14.84 7.22
N LYS A 87 -8.94 14.58 6.52
CA LYS A 87 -10.11 13.92 7.11
C LYS A 87 -9.77 12.53 7.66
N PHE A 88 -8.98 11.75 6.92
CA PHE A 88 -8.63 10.40 7.35
C PHE A 88 -7.60 10.38 8.48
N LYS A 89 -6.67 11.33 8.50
CA LYS A 89 -5.76 11.51 9.64
C LYS A 89 -6.54 11.85 10.92
N SER A 90 -7.45 12.81 10.84
CA SER A 90 -8.32 13.14 11.97
C SER A 90 -9.16 11.94 12.44
N LEU A 91 -9.72 11.18 11.49
CA LEU A 91 -10.47 9.96 11.83
C LEU A 91 -9.59 8.91 12.51
N ARG A 92 -8.34 8.74 12.08
CA ARG A 92 -7.38 7.82 12.71
C ARG A 92 -7.09 8.22 14.16
N ASP A 93 -6.84 9.51 14.38
CA ASP A 93 -6.50 10.02 15.72
C ASP A 93 -7.65 9.78 16.73
N ASP A 94 -8.87 9.93 16.27
CA ASP A 94 -10.09 9.75 17.08
C ASP A 94 -10.71 8.34 16.94
N PHE A 95 -10.07 7.43 16.19
CA PHE A 95 -10.72 6.19 15.74
C PHE A 95 -11.31 5.37 16.88
N PHE A 96 -10.54 5.08 17.92
CA PHE A 96 -10.96 4.26 19.06
C PHE A 96 -11.90 5.01 20.02
N GLU A 97 -11.95 6.33 19.93
CA GLU A 97 -12.91 7.13 20.69
C GLU A 97 -14.28 7.21 20.01
N LYS A 98 -14.28 7.30 18.67
CA LYS A 98 -15.50 7.50 17.86
C LYS A 98 -16.08 6.19 17.32
N THR A 99 -15.29 5.15 17.22
CA THR A 99 -15.73 3.85 16.70
C THR A 99 -16.12 2.93 17.86
N VAL A 100 -17.33 2.42 17.80
CA VAL A 100 -17.91 1.59 18.85
C VAL A 100 -18.32 0.24 18.29
N ILE A 101 -18.26 -0.79 19.14
CA ILE A 101 -18.72 -2.16 18.85
C ILE A 101 -19.80 -2.59 19.85
N THR A 102 -20.60 -3.60 19.48
CA THR A 102 -21.63 -4.15 20.37
C THR A 102 -21.08 -5.22 21.29
N ASP A 103 -20.19 -6.07 20.77
CA ASP A 103 -19.57 -7.13 21.54
C ASP A 103 -18.13 -7.44 21.06
N ARG A 104 -17.44 -8.31 21.78
CA ARG A 104 -16.06 -8.71 21.47
C ARG A 104 -15.90 -9.46 20.15
N LYS A 105 -16.96 -10.04 19.59
CA LYS A 105 -16.89 -10.72 18.28
C LYS A 105 -16.65 -9.76 17.13
N GLU A 106 -16.93 -8.48 17.34
CA GLU A 106 -16.66 -7.42 16.36
C GLU A 106 -15.21 -6.88 16.39
N LEU A 107 -14.39 -7.27 17.37
CA LEU A 107 -12.98 -6.85 17.45
C LEU A 107 -12.19 -7.08 16.16
N PRO A 108 -12.29 -8.23 15.46
CA PRO A 108 -11.59 -8.41 14.19
C PRO A 108 -12.03 -7.40 13.12
N TYR A 109 -13.31 -7.02 13.12
CA TYR A 109 -13.83 -6.00 12.18
C TYR A 109 -13.35 -4.60 12.56
N LEU A 110 -13.25 -4.29 13.84
CA LEU A 110 -12.71 -3.03 14.35
C LEU A 110 -11.26 -2.84 13.91
N PHE A 111 -10.40 -3.80 14.21
CA PHE A 111 -8.98 -3.73 13.84
C PHE A 111 -8.78 -3.76 12.33
N LYS A 112 -9.53 -4.56 11.59
CA LYS A 112 -9.50 -4.55 10.13
C LYS A 112 -9.91 -3.19 9.54
N THR A 113 -10.89 -2.53 10.14
CA THR A 113 -11.32 -1.19 9.70
C THR A 113 -10.23 -0.15 9.97
N TYR A 114 -9.56 -0.24 11.11
CA TYR A 114 -8.42 0.61 11.44
C TYR A 114 -7.24 0.39 10.47
N ASP A 115 -6.89 -0.86 10.19
CA ASP A 115 -5.84 -1.23 9.23
C ASP A 115 -6.13 -0.72 7.81
N ILE A 116 -7.38 -0.85 7.37
CA ILE A 116 -7.83 -0.27 6.10
C ILE A 116 -7.65 1.27 6.11
N LEU A 117 -7.98 1.94 7.18
CA LEU A 117 -7.82 3.40 7.31
C LEU A 117 -6.33 3.81 7.22
N LEU A 118 -5.43 3.08 7.91
CA LEU A 118 -3.98 3.32 7.80
C LEU A 118 -3.46 3.11 6.38
N THR A 119 -3.93 2.07 5.71
CA THR A 119 -3.60 1.80 4.30
C THR A 119 -4.10 2.93 3.40
N GLN A 120 -5.32 3.41 3.61
CA GLN A 120 -5.88 4.53 2.84
C GLN A 120 -5.08 5.82 3.04
N ILE A 121 -4.66 6.14 4.26
CA ILE A 121 -3.78 7.29 4.55
C ILE A 121 -2.45 7.16 3.81
N SER A 122 -1.83 6.00 3.84
CA SER A 122 -0.56 5.76 3.15
C SER A 122 -0.70 5.91 1.63
N VAL A 123 -1.79 5.39 1.06
CA VAL A 123 -2.08 5.54 -0.38
C VAL A 123 -2.35 7.01 -0.75
N LEU A 124 -3.13 7.74 0.06
CA LEU A 124 -3.41 9.16 -0.17
C LEU A 124 -2.15 10.02 -0.06
N SER A 125 -1.25 9.71 0.89
CA SER A 125 0.04 10.40 1.02
C SER A 125 0.91 10.19 -0.24
N ALA A 126 0.96 8.98 -0.77
CA ALA A 126 1.65 8.70 -2.03
C ALA A 126 0.99 9.39 -3.22
N MET A 127 -0.35 9.40 -3.27
CA MET A 127 -1.10 10.10 -4.32
C MET A 127 -0.85 11.62 -4.26
N GLN A 128 -0.84 12.21 -3.07
CA GLN A 128 -0.54 13.62 -2.87
C GLN A 128 0.86 13.95 -3.41
N LYS A 129 1.88 13.19 -3.00
CA LYS A 129 3.25 13.36 -3.49
C LYS A 129 3.32 13.27 -5.03
N SER A 130 2.68 12.26 -5.61
CA SER A 130 2.61 12.10 -7.07
C SER A 130 1.89 13.27 -7.76
N ALA A 131 0.74 13.68 -7.24
CA ALA A 131 -0.09 14.73 -7.84
C ALA A 131 0.59 16.09 -7.85
N TYR A 132 1.34 16.43 -6.79
CA TYR A 132 2.02 17.71 -6.68
C TYR A 132 3.35 17.75 -7.43
N ASP A 133 4.16 16.71 -7.34
CA ASP A 133 5.52 16.73 -7.88
C ASP A 133 5.59 16.22 -9.33
N ILE A 134 4.69 15.33 -9.72
CA ILE A 134 4.67 14.71 -11.04
C ILE A 134 3.48 15.17 -11.87
N GLY A 135 2.30 15.33 -11.27
CA GLY A 135 1.06 15.63 -11.97
C GLY A 135 0.32 14.38 -12.46
N THR A 136 -0.29 14.48 -13.64
CA THR A 136 -1.05 13.38 -14.24
C THR A 136 -0.11 12.38 -14.89
N ARG A 137 -0.05 11.16 -14.29
CA ARG A 137 0.75 10.08 -14.83
C ARG A 137 0.32 8.71 -14.28
N GLY A 138 0.49 7.67 -15.08
CA GLY A 138 0.30 6.29 -14.62
C GLY A 138 -1.15 5.93 -14.37
N ALA A 139 -1.46 5.48 -13.16
CA ALA A 139 -2.75 4.87 -12.81
C ALA A 139 -3.90 5.86 -12.57
N GLY A 140 -3.73 7.16 -12.81
CA GLY A 140 -4.79 8.12 -12.58
C GLY A 140 -4.56 9.45 -13.26
N MET A 141 -5.65 10.17 -13.48
CA MET A 141 -5.65 11.51 -14.03
C MET A 141 -5.92 12.54 -12.93
N VAL A 142 -4.99 13.48 -12.76
CA VAL A 142 -5.13 14.61 -11.83
C VAL A 142 -5.70 15.79 -12.62
N THR A 143 -6.94 16.17 -12.33
CA THR A 143 -7.71 17.12 -13.14
C THR A 143 -7.23 18.57 -13.02
N ASP A 144 -6.55 18.90 -11.94
CA ASP A 144 -5.99 20.23 -11.64
C ASP A 144 -4.46 20.27 -11.75
N ALA A 145 -3.87 19.34 -12.49
CA ALA A 145 -2.44 19.26 -12.74
C ALA A 145 -2.13 19.10 -14.24
N SER A 146 -0.94 19.50 -14.65
CA SER A 146 -0.45 19.33 -16.00
C SER A 146 -0.20 17.84 -16.31
N ILE A 147 -0.39 17.47 -17.57
CA ILE A 147 0.04 16.16 -18.09
C ILE A 147 1.56 16.22 -18.24
N VAL A 148 2.24 15.27 -17.65
CA VAL A 148 3.69 15.16 -17.70
C VAL A 148 4.10 14.25 -18.85
N GLY A 149 5.14 14.62 -19.59
CA GLY A 149 5.64 13.84 -20.72
C GLY A 149 6.06 12.42 -20.33
N GLU A 150 6.00 11.50 -21.29
CA GLU A 150 6.15 10.05 -21.07
C GLU A 150 7.43 9.61 -20.36
N ASN A 151 8.53 10.34 -20.53
CA ASN A 151 9.84 9.95 -19.97
C ASN A 151 10.23 10.66 -18.68
N SER A 152 9.39 11.55 -18.15
CA SER A 152 9.72 12.22 -16.92
C SER A 152 9.46 11.33 -15.72
N HIS A 153 10.42 11.29 -14.79
CA HIS A 153 10.34 10.56 -13.53
C HIS A 153 10.19 9.02 -13.64
N ASN A 154 10.58 8.41 -14.77
CA ASN A 154 10.60 6.95 -14.93
C ASN A 154 11.65 6.26 -14.05
N ASP A 155 12.61 7.02 -13.57
CA ASP A 155 13.73 6.62 -12.74
C ASP A 155 13.42 6.64 -11.23
N LYS A 156 12.18 6.95 -10.85
CA LYS A 156 11.80 7.15 -9.45
C LYS A 156 10.62 6.30 -9.02
N ILE A 157 10.67 5.84 -7.78
CA ILE A 157 9.55 5.23 -7.06
C ILE A 157 9.15 6.10 -5.88
N ILE A 158 7.88 6.02 -5.46
CA ILE A 158 7.39 6.69 -4.25
C ILE A 158 7.43 5.70 -3.10
N ILE A 159 8.10 6.10 -2.03
CA ILE A 159 8.09 5.38 -0.75
C ILE A 159 7.24 6.20 0.22
N THR A 160 6.34 5.53 0.95
CA THR A 160 5.58 6.13 2.03
C THR A 160 5.96 5.46 3.34
N GLU A 161 6.49 6.23 4.26
CA GLU A 161 6.91 5.79 5.58
C GLU A 161 6.49 6.83 6.62
N ASN A 162 5.87 6.39 7.71
CA ASN A 162 5.38 7.28 8.77
C ASN A 162 4.54 8.45 8.21
N GLU A 163 3.65 8.16 7.26
CA GLU A 163 2.75 9.11 6.57
C GLU A 163 3.45 10.19 5.73
N ARG A 164 4.74 10.07 5.53
CA ARG A 164 5.54 10.92 4.64
C ARG A 164 5.88 10.15 3.39
N SER A 165 5.69 10.81 2.25
CA SER A 165 6.04 10.23 0.95
C SER A 165 7.23 10.97 0.34
N TYR A 166 8.17 10.20 -0.18
CA TYR A 166 9.37 10.72 -0.84
C TYR A 166 9.72 9.85 -2.06
N PHE A 167 10.59 10.37 -2.92
CA PHE A 167 11.08 9.63 -4.08
C PHE A 167 12.39 8.93 -3.77
N GLU A 168 12.50 7.70 -4.24
CA GLU A 168 13.76 6.98 -4.36
C GLU A 168 14.04 6.62 -5.83
N PRO A 169 15.33 6.52 -6.22
CA PRO A 169 15.67 6.03 -7.55
C PRO A 169 15.22 4.58 -7.73
N VAL A 170 14.71 4.27 -8.91
CA VAL A 170 14.49 2.89 -9.33
C VAL A 170 15.83 2.19 -9.40
N ARG A 171 15.92 0.98 -8.86
CA ARG A 171 17.13 0.17 -9.01
C ARG A 171 17.38 -0.07 -10.50
N ALA A 172 18.65 0.08 -10.91
CA ALA A 172 19.04 -0.23 -12.27
C ALA A 172 18.60 -1.65 -12.64
N ILE A 173 17.97 -1.78 -13.79
CA ILE A 173 17.68 -3.08 -14.36
C ILE A 173 19.05 -3.68 -14.73
N PRO A 174 19.35 -4.91 -14.31
CA PRO A 174 20.58 -5.57 -14.74
C PRO A 174 20.68 -5.55 -16.26
N THR A 175 21.78 -5.05 -16.78
CA THR A 175 22.05 -4.96 -18.24
C THR A 175 22.41 -6.32 -18.83
N ALA A 176 21.82 -7.39 -18.37
CA ALA A 176 22.14 -8.70 -18.89
C ALA A 176 21.14 -9.08 -19.97
N ASP A 177 21.58 -9.13 -21.19
CA ASP A 177 20.82 -9.76 -22.27
C ASP A 177 20.46 -11.22 -21.95
N ASN A 178 21.14 -11.81 -20.98
CA ASN A 178 20.96 -13.19 -20.53
C ASN A 178 20.37 -13.30 -19.12
N TRP A 179 19.74 -12.26 -18.59
CA TRP A 179 19.23 -12.31 -17.22
C TRP A 179 18.18 -13.43 -17.03
N PHE A 180 17.28 -13.59 -17.98
CA PHE A 180 16.23 -14.60 -17.92
C PHE A 180 16.85 -16.00 -17.99
N GLU A 181 17.76 -16.24 -18.94
CA GLU A 181 18.46 -17.50 -19.14
C GLU A 181 19.30 -17.87 -17.91
N ASN A 182 20.01 -16.91 -17.33
CA ASN A 182 20.80 -17.14 -16.13
C ASN A 182 19.93 -17.50 -14.93
N VAL A 183 18.82 -16.78 -14.71
CA VAL A 183 17.86 -17.10 -13.65
C VAL A 183 17.20 -18.45 -13.87
N TRP A 184 16.86 -18.77 -15.12
CA TRP A 184 16.25 -20.06 -15.49
C TRP A 184 17.20 -21.23 -15.30
N ASN A 185 18.45 -21.06 -15.73
CA ASN A 185 19.49 -22.07 -15.57
C ASN A 185 19.84 -22.28 -14.10
N GLU A 186 19.90 -21.22 -13.30
CA GLU A 186 20.12 -21.34 -11.86
C GLU A 186 18.95 -22.05 -11.15
N PHE A 187 17.73 -21.74 -11.55
CA PHE A 187 16.52 -22.39 -11.04
C PHE A 187 16.53 -23.90 -11.36
N ASN A 188 16.82 -24.28 -12.60
CA ASN A 188 16.91 -25.68 -13.02
C ASN A 188 18.02 -26.42 -12.29
N ARG A 189 19.20 -25.80 -12.16
CA ARG A 189 20.33 -26.38 -11.42
C ARG A 189 20.00 -26.65 -9.95
N LYS A 190 19.28 -25.74 -9.29
CA LYS A 190 18.85 -25.93 -7.89
C LYS A 190 17.84 -27.04 -7.71
N ARG A 191 17.13 -27.40 -8.76
CA ARG A 191 16.13 -28.50 -8.77
C ARG A 191 16.68 -29.83 -9.30
N GLY A 192 17.91 -29.84 -9.77
CA GLY A 192 18.51 -31.04 -10.33
C GLY A 192 17.94 -31.45 -11.70
N LEU A 193 17.40 -30.47 -12.44
CA LEU A 193 16.90 -30.60 -13.80
C LEU A 193 17.97 -30.17 -14.82
#